data_55d4b6b8ec7771fbf765fb14e4a8b845
#
_entry.id   55d4b6b8ec7771fbf765fb14e4a8b845
#
_cell.length_a   1.000
_cell.length_b   1.000
_cell.length_c   1.000
_cell.angle_alpha   90.00
_cell.angle_beta   90.00
_cell.angle_gamma   90.00
#
_symmetry.space_group_name_H-M   'P 1'
#
loop_
_entity.id
_entity.type
_entity.pdbx_description
1 polymer ?
#
loop_
_entity_poly.entity_id
_entity_poly.type
_entity_poly.pdbx_seq_one_letter_code
_entity_poly.pdbx_strand_id
1 'polypeptide(L)'
;FAGAVTLDEAKEMYLQGDFAGALPVFQEALASKPKDASLNHWVGVCLMQEGRDDEAVPHLKIADTKGIAEAPRYLAEIAFRKYDFEAAENYIAKYEKALKKSRKTMPEGAQAMIDRIDLAKTMLDRVERIVIIDSVTVDKEDFFKAYRMTPESGSINTAEVLPEGAEAAYPTVVYMPETRTSMTWAAPDTLENYVLVSSNQLFDGSWEKPSRLPGALSDSGDSNFPFFMSDGVTLYYANDGDESIGGYDIFISRKGEDGFLQPQNIGMPYNSPYDDYMLAIDEVTGVGWWATDRNRLGDMITIYKFIPSDLRNNYPVDEEGLVAKAMITDYRSTWEEGKDYSDLLEAINEIDPDKKVKVDDFRFALPGGRIYTSWDDFKSPRAKELMEQYVESDKNFADKLSKLARLRDNYRNGNTEASAAILKLEKQIDADRTTLRKLANEVIKAEN
;
A
#
# COMPACT_ATOMS: atom_id res chain seq x y z
N PHE A 1 -38.35 -21.04 -23.54
CA PHE A 1 -38.84 -19.98 -22.64
C PHE A 1 -38.17 -20.26 -21.28
N ALA A 2 -37.20 -19.42 -20.87
CA ALA A 2 -36.78 -19.38 -19.49
C ALA A 2 -37.98 -18.86 -18.68
N GLY A 3 -38.48 -19.67 -17.72
CA GLY A 3 -39.55 -19.24 -16.83
C GLY A 3 -39.15 -17.99 -16.08
N ALA A 4 -40.10 -17.13 -15.70
CA ALA A 4 -39.82 -15.99 -14.84
C ALA A 4 -39.27 -16.50 -13.51
N VAL A 5 -38.19 -15.88 -13.00
CA VAL A 5 -37.59 -16.22 -11.72
C VAL A 5 -38.62 -16.05 -10.59
N THR A 6 -38.83 -17.07 -9.80
CA THR A 6 -39.76 -17.04 -8.68
C THR A 6 -39.17 -16.35 -7.45
N LEU A 7 -40.01 -15.95 -6.50
CA LEU A 7 -39.53 -15.32 -5.26
C LEU A 7 -38.60 -16.23 -4.45
N ASP A 8 -38.81 -17.55 -4.48
CA ASP A 8 -37.96 -18.50 -3.75
C ASP A 8 -36.60 -18.68 -4.44
N GLU A 9 -36.57 -18.70 -5.79
CA GLU A 9 -35.32 -18.66 -6.54
C GLU A 9 -34.54 -17.36 -6.29
N ALA A 10 -35.21 -16.21 -6.22
CA ALA A 10 -34.57 -14.94 -5.88
C ALA A 10 -33.96 -14.93 -4.46
N LYS A 11 -34.58 -15.62 -3.50
CA LYS A 11 -34.00 -15.80 -2.16
C LYS A 11 -32.73 -16.68 -2.20
N GLU A 12 -32.71 -17.73 -3.01
CA GLU A 12 -31.52 -18.56 -3.21
C GLU A 12 -30.40 -17.72 -3.85
N MET A 13 -30.71 -16.92 -4.89
CA MET A 13 -29.74 -15.98 -5.50
C MET A 13 -29.18 -15.00 -4.48
N TYR A 14 -30.03 -14.41 -3.66
CA TYR A 14 -29.63 -13.52 -2.56
C TYR A 14 -28.69 -14.23 -1.56
N LEU A 15 -28.98 -15.45 -1.15
CA LEU A 15 -28.14 -16.22 -0.25
C LEU A 15 -26.79 -16.62 -0.86
N GLN A 16 -26.73 -16.74 -2.19
CA GLN A 16 -25.51 -17.00 -2.96
C GLN A 16 -24.74 -15.74 -3.32
N GLY A 17 -25.25 -14.55 -2.95
CA GLY A 17 -24.60 -13.26 -3.22
C GLY A 17 -24.92 -12.68 -4.62
N ASP A 18 -25.80 -13.31 -5.40
CA ASP A 18 -26.28 -12.75 -6.66
C ASP A 18 -27.38 -11.71 -6.40
N PHE A 19 -26.94 -10.54 -5.90
CA PHE A 19 -27.85 -9.45 -5.54
C PHE A 19 -28.46 -8.79 -6.77
N ALA A 20 -27.70 -8.67 -7.85
CA ALA A 20 -28.16 -8.09 -9.11
C ALA A 20 -29.29 -8.92 -9.73
N GLY A 21 -29.16 -10.24 -9.73
CA GLY A 21 -30.19 -11.15 -10.22
C GLY A 21 -31.45 -11.19 -9.33
N ALA A 22 -31.30 -11.11 -8.02
CA ALA A 22 -32.40 -11.15 -7.06
C ALA A 22 -33.21 -9.86 -6.99
N LEU A 23 -32.57 -8.69 -7.15
CA LEU A 23 -33.16 -7.37 -6.94
C LEU A 23 -34.44 -7.12 -7.74
N PRO A 24 -34.53 -7.36 -9.07
CA PRO A 24 -35.73 -7.11 -9.83
C PRO A 24 -36.96 -7.90 -9.33
N VAL A 25 -36.75 -9.15 -8.91
CA VAL A 25 -37.82 -10.03 -8.42
C VAL A 25 -38.35 -9.52 -7.08
N PHE A 26 -37.45 -9.12 -6.17
CA PHE A 26 -37.85 -8.52 -4.90
C PHE A 26 -38.57 -7.18 -5.08
N GLN A 27 -38.14 -6.35 -6.02
CA GLN A 27 -38.83 -5.07 -6.35
C GLN A 27 -40.22 -5.29 -6.90
N GLU A 28 -40.43 -6.28 -7.77
CA GLU A 28 -41.78 -6.64 -8.30
C GLU A 28 -42.68 -7.13 -7.17
N ALA A 29 -42.17 -8.01 -6.31
CA ALA A 29 -42.91 -8.49 -5.14
C ALA A 29 -43.27 -7.34 -4.19
N LEU A 30 -42.32 -6.43 -3.95
CA LEU A 30 -42.47 -5.25 -3.08
C LEU A 30 -43.52 -4.28 -3.63
N ALA A 31 -43.63 -4.11 -4.95
CA ALA A 31 -44.65 -3.26 -5.56
C ALA A 31 -46.07 -3.68 -5.14
N SER A 32 -46.31 -4.99 -4.92
CA SER A 32 -47.60 -5.52 -4.44
C SER A 32 -47.77 -5.39 -2.92
N LYS A 33 -46.67 -5.27 -2.18
CA LYS A 33 -46.63 -5.23 -0.69
C LYS A 33 -45.62 -4.17 -0.18
N PRO A 34 -45.87 -2.87 -0.42
CA PRO A 34 -44.85 -1.82 -0.18
C PRO A 34 -44.35 -1.71 1.27
N LYS A 35 -45.10 -2.23 2.23
CA LYS A 35 -44.75 -2.16 3.66
C LYS A 35 -44.30 -3.51 4.23
N ASP A 36 -44.07 -4.52 3.38
CA ASP A 36 -43.52 -5.80 3.84
C ASP A 36 -42.10 -5.63 4.35
N ALA A 37 -41.84 -6.08 5.57
CA ALA A 37 -40.59 -5.88 6.25
C ALA A 37 -39.43 -6.64 5.60
N SER A 38 -39.69 -7.91 5.24
CA SER A 38 -38.66 -8.79 4.65
C SER A 38 -38.31 -8.36 3.22
N LEU A 39 -39.32 -8.00 2.42
CA LEU A 39 -39.08 -7.51 1.06
C LEU A 39 -38.30 -6.19 1.07
N ASN A 40 -38.65 -5.25 1.96
CA ASN A 40 -37.87 -4.02 2.12
C ASN A 40 -36.44 -4.32 2.56
N HIS A 41 -36.24 -5.28 3.47
CA HIS A 41 -34.90 -5.67 3.88
C HIS A 41 -34.09 -6.22 2.69
N TRP A 42 -34.62 -7.18 1.94
CA TRP A 42 -33.90 -7.79 0.81
C TRP A 42 -33.62 -6.78 -0.30
N VAL A 43 -34.60 -5.94 -0.67
CA VAL A 43 -34.38 -4.84 -1.64
C VAL A 43 -33.31 -3.88 -1.15
N GLY A 44 -33.37 -3.48 0.12
CA GLY A 44 -32.38 -2.56 0.69
C GLY A 44 -30.97 -3.16 0.70
N VAL A 45 -30.80 -4.43 1.07
CA VAL A 45 -29.49 -5.10 1.03
C VAL A 45 -29.00 -5.24 -0.40
N CYS A 46 -29.82 -5.69 -1.36
CA CYS A 46 -29.43 -5.80 -2.75
C CYS A 46 -28.96 -4.45 -3.32
N LEU A 47 -29.73 -3.37 -3.07
CA LEU A 47 -29.35 -2.02 -3.51
C LEU A 47 -28.02 -1.56 -2.91
N MET A 48 -27.79 -1.85 -1.62
CA MET A 48 -26.54 -1.52 -0.95
C MET A 48 -25.35 -2.27 -1.58
N GLN A 49 -25.51 -3.55 -1.87
CA GLN A 49 -24.46 -4.36 -2.50
C GLN A 49 -24.15 -3.90 -3.93
N GLU A 50 -25.17 -3.40 -4.65
CA GLU A 50 -25.01 -2.76 -5.96
C GLU A 50 -24.44 -1.33 -5.88
N GLY A 51 -24.07 -0.85 -4.69
CA GLY A 51 -23.52 0.50 -4.55
C GLY A 51 -24.55 1.64 -4.51
N ARG A 52 -25.82 1.32 -4.47
CA ARG A 52 -26.96 2.26 -4.51
C ARG A 52 -27.43 2.62 -3.09
N ASP A 53 -26.50 3.09 -2.26
CA ASP A 53 -26.72 3.33 -0.83
C ASP A 53 -27.88 4.29 -0.54
N ASP A 54 -28.04 5.36 -1.35
CA ASP A 54 -29.12 6.34 -1.16
C ASP A 54 -30.49 5.73 -1.38
N GLU A 55 -30.60 4.80 -2.32
CA GLU A 55 -31.83 4.08 -2.59
C GLU A 55 -32.08 2.97 -1.54
N ALA A 56 -31.03 2.36 -1.00
CA ALA A 56 -31.12 1.32 0.01
C ALA A 56 -31.67 1.82 1.35
N VAL A 57 -31.25 3.03 1.78
CA VAL A 57 -31.57 3.58 3.11
C VAL A 57 -33.08 3.65 3.40
N PRO A 58 -33.97 4.14 2.53
CA PRO A 58 -35.41 4.15 2.80
C PRO A 58 -35.98 2.76 3.05
N HIS A 59 -35.57 1.76 2.29
CA HIS A 59 -36.01 0.38 2.45
C HIS A 59 -35.50 -0.25 3.75
N LEU A 60 -34.22 -0.08 4.07
CA LEU A 60 -33.63 -0.57 5.31
C LEU A 60 -34.26 0.10 6.56
N LYS A 61 -34.61 1.39 6.48
CA LYS A 61 -35.35 2.10 7.56
C LYS A 61 -36.74 1.54 7.78
N ILE A 62 -37.46 1.15 6.71
CA ILE A 62 -38.76 0.47 6.83
C ILE A 62 -38.57 -0.88 7.51
N ALA A 63 -37.60 -1.68 7.07
CA ALA A 63 -37.29 -3.00 7.64
C ALA A 63 -36.93 -2.87 9.13
N ASP A 64 -36.08 -1.94 9.51
CA ASP A 64 -35.68 -1.64 10.87
C ASP A 64 -36.88 -1.24 11.76
N THR A 65 -37.72 -0.31 11.27
CA THR A 65 -38.93 0.12 11.99
C THR A 65 -39.92 -1.02 12.21
N LYS A 66 -39.95 -1.99 11.28
CA LYS A 66 -40.79 -3.19 11.36
C LYS A 66 -40.15 -4.34 12.15
N GLY A 67 -38.95 -4.16 12.69
CA GLY A 67 -38.30 -5.08 13.62
C GLY A 67 -37.43 -6.15 12.96
N ILE A 68 -36.99 -5.94 11.73
CA ILE A 68 -35.93 -6.80 11.14
C ILE A 68 -34.61 -6.50 11.87
N ALA A 69 -34.13 -7.48 12.63
CA ALA A 69 -32.98 -7.32 13.52
C ALA A 69 -31.66 -6.98 12.79
N GLU A 70 -31.48 -7.49 11.57
CA GLU A 70 -30.27 -7.27 10.76
C GLU A 70 -30.23 -5.88 10.07
N ALA A 71 -31.39 -5.21 9.89
CA ALA A 71 -31.44 -3.95 9.14
C ALA A 71 -30.55 -2.85 9.74
N PRO A 72 -30.44 -2.66 11.06
CA PRO A 72 -29.54 -1.67 11.63
C PRO A 72 -28.07 -1.91 11.28
N ARG A 73 -27.60 -3.17 11.13
CA ARG A 73 -26.22 -3.46 10.73
C ARG A 73 -25.88 -2.88 9.36
N TYR A 74 -26.77 -3.05 8.39
CA TYR A 74 -26.58 -2.50 7.04
C TYR A 74 -26.72 -0.97 7.02
N LEU A 75 -27.59 -0.40 7.85
CA LEU A 75 -27.65 1.05 8.02
C LEU A 75 -26.38 1.62 8.66
N ALA A 76 -25.74 0.90 9.60
CA ALA A 76 -24.47 1.26 10.18
C ALA A 76 -23.37 1.29 9.11
N GLU A 77 -23.33 0.28 8.24
CA GLU A 77 -22.34 0.19 7.17
C GLU A 77 -22.49 1.32 6.14
N ILE A 78 -23.72 1.65 5.75
CA ILE A 78 -23.99 2.80 4.85
C ILE A 78 -23.59 4.12 5.52
N ALA A 79 -23.94 4.32 6.80
CA ALA A 79 -23.57 5.52 7.53
C ALA A 79 -22.05 5.67 7.65
N PHE A 80 -21.35 4.56 7.93
CA PHE A 80 -19.89 4.51 7.99
C PHE A 80 -19.25 4.93 6.67
N ARG A 81 -19.70 4.36 5.55
CA ARG A 81 -19.22 4.73 4.21
C ARG A 81 -19.47 6.20 3.85
N LYS A 82 -20.48 6.81 4.46
CA LYS A 82 -20.80 8.25 4.32
C LYS A 82 -20.11 9.15 5.33
N TYR A 83 -19.19 8.61 6.13
CA TYR A 83 -18.49 9.32 7.21
C TYR A 83 -19.44 9.86 8.30
N ASP A 84 -20.67 9.36 8.38
CA ASP A 84 -21.59 9.62 9.49
C ASP A 84 -21.33 8.57 10.59
N PHE A 85 -20.18 8.70 11.24
CA PHE A 85 -19.70 7.73 12.24
C PHE A 85 -20.56 7.72 13.49
N GLU A 86 -21.21 8.84 13.83
CA GLU A 86 -22.17 8.90 14.93
C GLU A 86 -23.44 8.09 14.63
N ALA A 87 -24.00 8.23 13.43
CA ALA A 87 -25.13 7.42 13.00
C ALA A 87 -24.75 5.94 12.90
N ALA A 88 -23.54 5.62 12.41
CA ALA A 88 -23.03 4.25 12.35
C ALA A 88 -22.94 3.62 13.73
N GLU A 89 -22.39 4.32 14.71
CA GLU A 89 -22.32 3.88 16.11
C GLU A 89 -23.72 3.63 16.71
N ASN A 90 -24.66 4.53 16.48
CA ASN A 90 -26.04 4.38 16.94
C ASN A 90 -26.74 3.17 16.33
N TYR A 91 -26.55 2.91 15.04
CA TYR A 91 -27.13 1.76 14.36
C TYR A 91 -26.50 0.43 14.82
N ILE A 92 -25.17 0.36 14.97
CA ILE A 92 -24.53 -0.86 15.42
C ILE A 92 -24.88 -1.20 16.88
N ALA A 93 -25.00 -0.18 17.74
CA ALA A 93 -25.49 -0.36 19.12
C ALA A 93 -26.94 -0.88 19.14
N LYS A 94 -27.79 -0.42 18.23
CA LYS A 94 -29.15 -0.94 18.07
C LYS A 94 -29.15 -2.40 17.65
N TYR A 95 -28.29 -2.80 16.73
CA TYR A 95 -28.09 -4.17 16.31
C TYR A 95 -27.64 -5.05 17.47
N GLU A 96 -26.64 -4.64 18.21
CA GLU A 96 -26.15 -5.34 19.40
C GLU A 96 -27.28 -5.58 20.42
N LYS A 97 -28.11 -4.55 20.69
CA LYS A 97 -29.26 -4.66 21.57
C LYS A 97 -30.31 -5.66 21.09
N ALA A 98 -30.55 -5.72 19.77
CA ALA A 98 -31.46 -6.70 19.17
C ALA A 98 -30.93 -8.14 19.31
N LEU A 99 -29.61 -8.34 19.12
CA LEU A 99 -28.97 -9.65 19.33
C LEU A 99 -29.06 -10.11 20.80
N LYS A 100 -28.73 -9.22 21.74
CA LYS A 100 -28.84 -9.53 23.21
C LYS A 100 -30.25 -9.92 23.57
N LYS A 101 -31.28 -9.22 23.05
CA LYS A 101 -32.69 -9.56 23.27
C LYS A 101 -33.06 -10.95 22.73
N SER A 102 -32.46 -11.32 21.61
CA SER A 102 -32.66 -12.64 20.97
C SER A 102 -31.74 -13.73 21.53
N ARG A 103 -30.90 -13.42 22.53
CA ARG A 103 -29.87 -14.30 23.12
C ARG A 103 -28.87 -14.84 22.07
N LYS A 104 -28.56 -14.01 21.06
CA LYS A 104 -27.55 -14.30 20.04
C LYS A 104 -26.26 -13.58 20.41
N THR A 105 -25.13 -14.19 20.06
CA THR A 105 -23.80 -13.55 20.15
C THR A 105 -23.59 -12.57 19.00
N MET A 106 -22.78 -11.55 19.25
CA MET A 106 -22.35 -10.63 18.21
C MET A 106 -21.51 -11.39 17.18
N PRO A 107 -21.81 -11.31 15.87
CA PRO A 107 -20.92 -11.84 14.84
C PRO A 107 -19.60 -11.07 14.82
N GLU A 108 -18.51 -11.75 14.47
CA GLU A 108 -17.16 -11.15 14.40
C GLU A 108 -17.12 -9.89 13.53
N GLY A 109 -17.73 -9.94 12.34
CA GLY A 109 -17.77 -8.75 11.47
C GLY A 109 -18.54 -7.55 12.04
N ALA A 110 -19.48 -7.76 12.97
CA ALA A 110 -20.16 -6.66 13.66
C ALA A 110 -19.29 -6.09 14.79
N GLN A 111 -18.49 -6.89 15.46
CA GLN A 111 -17.50 -6.42 16.42
C GLN A 111 -16.41 -5.62 15.70
N ALA A 112 -15.85 -6.13 14.62
CA ALA A 112 -14.89 -5.42 13.77
C ALA A 112 -15.43 -4.07 13.28
N MET A 113 -16.75 -3.95 13.04
CA MET A 113 -17.37 -2.69 12.66
C MET A 113 -17.32 -1.65 13.80
N ILE A 114 -17.49 -2.05 15.05
CA ILE A 114 -17.37 -1.15 16.21
C ILE A 114 -15.95 -0.61 16.29
N ASP A 115 -14.95 -1.48 16.20
CA ASP A 115 -13.53 -1.13 16.28
C ASP A 115 -13.13 -0.16 15.15
N ARG A 116 -13.63 -0.42 13.93
CA ARG A 116 -13.42 0.48 12.77
C ARG A 116 -14.10 1.85 12.93
N ILE A 117 -15.29 1.91 13.53
CA ILE A 117 -15.97 3.19 13.80
C ILE A 117 -15.14 4.03 14.76
N ASP A 118 -14.61 3.45 15.84
CA ASP A 118 -13.80 4.16 16.82
C ASP A 118 -12.48 4.66 16.21
N LEU A 119 -11.84 3.82 15.39
CA LEU A 119 -10.63 4.19 14.66
C LEU A 119 -10.92 5.33 13.66
N ALA A 120 -11.99 5.23 12.88
CA ALA A 120 -12.37 6.24 11.90
C ALA A 120 -12.71 7.59 12.53
N LYS A 121 -13.38 7.60 13.68
CA LYS A 121 -13.62 8.83 14.47
C LYS A 121 -12.30 9.48 14.87
N THR A 122 -11.35 8.70 15.37
CA THR A 122 -10.00 9.18 15.72
C THR A 122 -9.25 9.75 14.51
N MET A 123 -9.38 9.12 13.34
CA MET A 123 -8.76 9.60 12.10
C MET A 123 -9.43 10.89 11.60
N LEU A 124 -10.75 11.00 11.71
CA LEU A 124 -11.48 12.20 11.32
C LEU A 124 -11.05 13.43 12.16
N ASP A 125 -10.74 13.25 13.44
CA ASP A 125 -10.20 14.32 14.29
C ASP A 125 -8.78 14.78 13.87
N ARG A 126 -8.13 14.05 12.96
CA ARG A 126 -6.74 14.28 12.55
C ARG A 126 -6.57 14.31 11.02
N VAL A 127 -7.57 14.82 10.30
CA VAL A 127 -7.48 14.94 8.84
C VAL A 127 -6.31 15.83 8.45
N GLU A 128 -5.42 15.29 7.64
CA GLU A 128 -4.25 16.02 7.17
C GLU A 128 -4.62 17.02 6.07
N ARG A 129 -4.00 18.20 6.11
CA ARG A 129 -4.06 19.18 5.01
C ARG A 129 -3.08 18.77 3.94
N ILE A 130 -3.60 18.29 2.83
CA ILE A 130 -2.80 17.94 1.67
C ILE A 130 -3.22 18.81 0.48
N VAL A 131 -2.33 18.99 -0.47
CA VAL A 131 -2.64 19.65 -1.75
C VAL A 131 -2.75 18.58 -2.82
N ILE A 132 -3.96 18.32 -3.29
CA ILE A 132 -4.22 17.37 -4.38
C ILE A 132 -4.27 18.17 -5.69
N ILE A 133 -3.29 17.96 -6.56
CA ILE A 133 -3.14 18.76 -7.80
C ILE A 133 -3.94 18.22 -8.98
N ASP A 134 -4.25 16.91 -8.97
CA ASP A 134 -4.98 16.25 -10.05
C ASP A 134 -5.63 14.95 -9.58
N SER A 135 -6.61 14.47 -10.34
CA SER A 135 -7.17 13.14 -10.21
C SER A 135 -7.46 12.54 -11.56
N VAL A 136 -7.14 11.27 -11.74
CA VAL A 136 -7.42 10.52 -12.97
C VAL A 136 -8.11 9.22 -12.64
N THR A 137 -9.12 8.88 -13.45
CA THR A 137 -9.81 7.60 -13.36
C THR A 137 -9.20 6.64 -14.38
N VAL A 138 -8.80 5.45 -13.91
CA VAL A 138 -8.13 4.43 -14.70
C VAL A 138 -8.74 3.06 -14.44
N ASP A 139 -8.47 2.11 -15.34
CA ASP A 139 -8.80 0.70 -15.13
C ASP A 139 -8.02 0.12 -13.94
N LYS A 140 -8.70 -0.67 -13.11
CA LYS A 140 -8.13 -1.27 -11.90
C LYS A 140 -6.96 -2.22 -12.20
N GLU A 141 -6.96 -2.88 -13.36
CA GLU A 141 -5.88 -3.79 -13.75
C GLU A 141 -4.62 -3.05 -14.21
N ASP A 142 -4.80 -1.84 -14.78
CA ASP A 142 -3.73 -1.06 -15.42
C ASP A 142 -3.34 0.20 -14.64
N PHE A 143 -3.78 0.34 -13.40
CA PHE A 143 -3.66 1.58 -12.61
C PHE A 143 -2.21 2.08 -12.46
N PHE A 144 -1.26 1.18 -12.40
CA PHE A 144 0.16 1.50 -12.22
C PHE A 144 0.73 2.32 -13.41
N LYS A 145 0.13 2.25 -14.60
CA LYS A 145 0.52 3.06 -15.76
C LYS A 145 0.28 4.57 -15.57
N ALA A 146 -0.53 4.95 -14.59
CA ALA A 146 -0.77 6.35 -14.24
C ALA A 146 0.36 6.98 -13.41
N TYR A 147 1.26 6.15 -12.85
CA TYR A 147 2.38 6.60 -12.02
C TYR A 147 3.57 6.95 -12.91
N ARG A 148 3.74 8.24 -13.18
CA ARG A 148 4.86 8.75 -13.98
C ARG A 148 5.94 9.30 -13.07
N MET A 149 6.75 8.38 -12.55
CA MET A 149 7.86 8.70 -11.65
C MET A 149 9.18 8.76 -12.40
N THR A 150 10.09 9.58 -11.88
CA THR A 150 11.47 9.57 -12.35
C THR A 150 12.16 8.26 -11.94
N PRO A 151 13.09 7.76 -12.76
CA PRO A 151 13.81 6.51 -12.47
C PRO A 151 14.57 6.55 -11.13
N GLU A 152 14.98 7.73 -10.66
CA GLU A 152 15.66 7.96 -9.38
C GLU A 152 14.80 7.56 -8.17
N SER A 153 13.49 7.63 -8.30
CA SER A 153 12.53 7.21 -7.26
C SER A 153 12.22 5.71 -7.30
N GLY A 154 12.86 4.96 -8.19
CA GLY A 154 12.60 3.56 -8.44
C GLY A 154 11.48 3.34 -9.45
N SER A 155 11.00 2.12 -9.54
CA SER A 155 9.96 1.74 -10.49
C SER A 155 8.91 0.81 -9.88
N ILE A 156 7.68 0.95 -10.37
CA ILE A 156 6.54 0.09 -10.09
C ILE A 156 6.36 -0.81 -11.30
N ASN A 157 6.38 -2.12 -11.07
CA ASN A 157 6.35 -3.12 -12.13
C ASN A 157 5.26 -4.16 -11.88
N THR A 158 4.92 -4.92 -12.91
CA THR A 158 4.04 -6.09 -12.82
C THR A 158 4.82 -7.35 -12.41
N ALA A 159 4.10 -8.47 -12.25
CA ALA A 159 4.71 -9.77 -11.99
C ALA A 159 5.71 -10.26 -13.07
N GLU A 160 5.72 -9.66 -14.26
CA GLU A 160 6.61 -10.03 -15.36
C GLU A 160 8.11 -9.88 -15.05
N VAL A 161 8.45 -9.01 -14.08
CA VAL A 161 9.85 -8.81 -13.66
C VAL A 161 10.30 -9.83 -12.63
N LEU A 162 9.38 -10.62 -12.06
CA LEU A 162 9.72 -11.62 -11.05
C LEU A 162 10.47 -12.81 -11.64
N PRO A 163 11.38 -13.42 -10.85
CA PRO A 163 12.04 -14.66 -11.25
C PRO A 163 11.02 -15.79 -11.52
N GLU A 164 11.37 -16.70 -12.44
CA GLU A 164 10.52 -17.85 -12.76
C GLU A 164 10.19 -18.66 -11.49
N GLY A 165 8.91 -18.94 -11.29
CA GLY A 165 8.40 -19.70 -10.14
C GLY A 165 8.27 -18.88 -8.84
N ALA A 166 8.46 -17.58 -8.85
CA ALA A 166 8.16 -16.73 -7.69
C ALA A 166 6.64 -16.63 -7.49
N GLU A 167 6.22 -16.88 -6.25
CA GLU A 167 4.82 -16.67 -5.84
C GLU A 167 4.56 -15.19 -5.60
N ALA A 168 3.36 -14.72 -5.95
CA ALA A 168 2.96 -13.32 -5.79
C ALA A 168 1.46 -13.20 -5.49
N ALA A 169 1.10 -12.13 -4.78
CA ALA A 169 -0.30 -11.72 -4.58
C ALA A 169 -0.95 -11.29 -5.91
N TYR A 170 -2.28 -11.26 -5.93
CA TYR A 170 -3.02 -10.65 -7.03
C TYR A 170 -3.92 -9.52 -6.49
N PRO A 171 -3.87 -8.32 -7.09
CA PRO A 171 -2.94 -7.88 -8.14
C PRO A 171 -1.50 -7.78 -7.62
N THR A 172 -0.53 -8.00 -8.50
CA THR A 172 0.89 -7.92 -8.14
C THR A 172 1.47 -6.56 -8.51
N VAL A 173 2.09 -5.93 -7.51
CA VAL A 173 2.96 -4.78 -7.70
C VAL A 173 4.35 -5.12 -7.18
N VAL A 174 5.36 -4.93 -8.03
CA VAL A 174 6.77 -5.17 -7.69
C VAL A 174 7.49 -3.83 -7.68
N TYR A 175 7.93 -3.39 -6.51
CA TYR A 175 8.79 -2.22 -6.39
C TYR A 175 10.24 -2.61 -6.63
N MET A 176 10.95 -1.82 -7.43
CA MET A 176 12.39 -1.91 -7.61
C MET A 176 13.02 -0.52 -7.39
N PRO A 177 14.09 -0.39 -6.57
CA PRO A 177 14.81 0.86 -6.42
C PRO A 177 15.52 1.25 -7.74
N GLU A 178 16.05 2.47 -7.80
CA GLU A 178 16.83 2.99 -8.93
C GLU A 178 17.92 2.01 -9.38
N THR A 179 18.62 1.39 -8.44
CA THR A 179 19.71 0.44 -8.72
C THR A 179 19.26 -0.84 -9.38
N ARG A 180 17.97 -1.18 -9.30
CA ARG A 180 17.36 -2.43 -9.78
C ARG A 180 18.02 -3.71 -9.25
N THR A 181 18.73 -3.60 -8.13
CA THR A 181 19.44 -4.73 -7.49
C THR A 181 18.61 -5.45 -6.44
N SER A 182 17.41 -4.99 -6.18
CA SER A 182 16.45 -5.64 -5.29
C SER A 182 15.02 -5.48 -5.79
N MET A 183 14.16 -6.39 -5.37
CA MET A 183 12.72 -6.35 -5.62
C MET A 183 11.98 -6.55 -4.32
N THR A 184 10.83 -5.85 -4.17
CA THR A 184 9.91 -6.04 -3.05
C THR A 184 8.49 -6.14 -3.59
N TRP A 185 7.75 -7.17 -3.15
CA TRP A 185 6.37 -7.43 -3.55
C TRP A 185 5.62 -8.19 -2.46
N ALA A 186 4.34 -8.44 -2.66
CA ALA A 186 3.54 -9.29 -1.79
C ALA A 186 3.48 -10.72 -2.30
N ALA A 187 3.63 -11.69 -1.40
CA ALA A 187 3.51 -13.12 -1.69
C ALA A 187 2.75 -13.84 -0.58
N PRO A 188 2.08 -14.97 -0.87
CA PRO A 188 1.41 -15.74 0.16
C PRO A 188 2.41 -16.34 1.15
N ASP A 189 2.06 -16.33 2.42
CA ASP A 189 2.77 -17.06 3.47
C ASP A 189 2.21 -18.49 3.62
N THR A 190 2.64 -19.21 4.64
CA THR A 190 2.18 -20.59 4.91
C THR A 190 0.71 -20.70 5.34
N LEU A 191 0.07 -19.58 5.67
CA LEU A 191 -1.35 -19.47 6.03
C LEU A 191 -2.19 -18.84 4.90
N GLU A 192 -1.58 -18.68 3.73
CA GLU A 192 -2.18 -18.05 2.55
C GLU A 192 -2.48 -16.54 2.72
N ASN A 193 -1.97 -15.89 3.78
CA ASN A 193 -2.02 -14.43 3.89
C ASN A 193 -0.92 -13.79 3.06
N TYR A 194 -1.19 -12.64 2.46
CA TYR A 194 -0.19 -11.90 1.73
C TYR A 194 0.73 -11.12 2.66
N VAL A 195 2.03 -11.39 2.53
CA VAL A 195 3.09 -10.70 3.29
C VAL A 195 4.10 -10.09 2.35
N LEU A 196 4.75 -9.01 2.77
CA LEU A 196 5.78 -8.38 1.96
C LEU A 196 7.07 -9.22 2.00
N VAL A 197 7.58 -9.52 0.82
CA VAL A 197 8.83 -10.25 0.61
C VAL A 197 9.80 -9.43 -0.23
N SER A 198 11.09 -9.70 -0.09
CA SER A 198 12.13 -9.11 -0.92
C SER A 198 13.10 -10.15 -1.43
N SER A 199 13.73 -9.84 -2.56
CA SER A 199 14.81 -10.60 -3.17
C SER A 199 15.89 -9.65 -3.65
N ASN A 200 17.15 -10.00 -3.47
CA ASN A 200 18.28 -9.23 -3.98
C ASN A 200 18.90 -9.95 -5.17
N GLN A 201 19.43 -9.17 -6.11
CA GLN A 201 20.17 -9.72 -7.23
C GLN A 201 21.59 -10.10 -6.77
N LEU A 202 22.00 -11.30 -7.14
CA LEU A 202 23.35 -11.80 -6.90
C LEU A 202 24.30 -11.30 -8.00
N PHE A 203 25.60 -11.40 -7.78
CA PHE A 203 26.63 -10.94 -8.73
C PHE A 203 26.61 -11.65 -10.07
N ASP A 204 26.15 -12.89 -10.11
CA ASP A 204 25.96 -13.67 -11.33
C ASP A 204 24.69 -13.29 -12.13
N GLY A 205 23.94 -12.29 -11.62
CA GLY A 205 22.70 -11.83 -12.20
C GLY A 205 21.47 -12.63 -11.78
N SER A 206 21.64 -13.73 -11.05
CA SER A 206 20.53 -14.50 -10.47
C SER A 206 19.90 -13.78 -9.28
N TRP A 207 18.72 -14.23 -8.86
CA TRP A 207 18.00 -13.64 -7.72
C TRP A 207 18.05 -14.57 -6.52
N GLU A 208 18.20 -13.99 -5.32
CA GLU A 208 18.08 -14.73 -4.05
C GLU A 208 16.66 -15.30 -3.91
N LYS A 209 16.54 -16.40 -3.14
CA LYS A 209 15.22 -16.86 -2.74
C LYS A 209 14.50 -15.75 -1.96
N PRO A 210 13.24 -15.43 -2.33
CA PRO A 210 12.47 -14.41 -1.62
C PRO A 210 12.41 -14.68 -0.11
N SER A 211 12.54 -13.64 0.67
CA SER A 211 12.42 -13.70 2.13
C SER A 211 11.47 -12.62 2.63
N ARG A 212 10.67 -12.97 3.65
CA ARG A 212 9.77 -12.01 4.29
C ARG A 212 10.56 -10.81 4.84
N LEU A 213 10.02 -9.60 4.67
CA LEU A 213 10.60 -8.42 5.29
C LEU A 213 10.56 -8.57 6.83
N PRO A 214 11.68 -8.33 7.52
CA PRO A 214 11.76 -8.51 8.96
C PRO A 214 11.03 -7.40 9.71
N GLY A 215 10.53 -7.71 10.91
CA GLY A 215 9.88 -6.74 11.80
C GLY A 215 8.37 -6.90 11.88
N ALA A 216 7.69 -5.86 12.37
CA ALA A 216 6.28 -5.88 12.77
C ALA A 216 5.35 -5.35 11.67
N LEU A 217 5.62 -5.62 10.37
CA LEU A 217 4.86 -5.03 9.26
C LEU A 217 3.42 -5.54 9.14
N SER A 218 3.10 -6.71 9.67
CA SER A 218 1.79 -7.33 9.48
C SER A 218 1.51 -8.28 10.65
N ASP A 219 0.68 -7.84 11.58
CA ASP A 219 0.17 -8.66 12.67
C ASP A 219 -1.20 -9.28 12.31
N SER A 220 -1.94 -8.70 11.36
CA SER A 220 -3.22 -9.20 10.84
C SER A 220 -3.43 -8.74 9.40
N GLY A 221 -4.29 -9.47 8.67
CA GLY A 221 -4.68 -9.14 7.29
C GLY A 221 -3.59 -9.34 6.24
N ASP A 222 -3.92 -8.93 5.03
CA ASP A 222 -3.07 -9.01 3.86
C ASP A 222 -2.27 -7.71 3.67
N SER A 223 -0.98 -7.83 3.39
CA SER A 223 -0.11 -6.69 3.06
C SER A 223 0.25 -6.71 1.58
N ASN A 224 0.15 -5.56 0.89
CA ASN A 224 0.43 -5.43 -0.54
C ASN A 224 0.92 -4.01 -0.90
N PHE A 225 1.22 -3.78 -2.17
CA PHE A 225 1.54 -2.47 -2.75
C PHE A 225 2.72 -1.74 -2.08
N PRO A 226 3.89 -2.37 -1.94
CA PRO A 226 5.04 -1.75 -1.30
C PRO A 226 5.67 -0.65 -2.17
N PHE A 227 6.09 0.43 -1.50
CA PHE A 227 6.88 1.50 -2.09
C PHE A 227 7.92 2.01 -1.09
N PHE A 228 9.18 2.06 -1.49
CA PHE A 228 10.24 2.66 -0.67
C PHE A 228 10.56 4.09 -1.12
N MET A 229 10.78 4.96 -0.16
CA MET A 229 11.42 6.25 -0.42
C MET A 229 12.88 6.05 -0.84
N SER A 230 13.49 7.07 -1.47
CA SER A 230 14.88 7.02 -1.92
C SER A 230 15.90 6.81 -0.80
N ASP A 231 15.49 7.07 0.47
CA ASP A 231 16.30 6.78 1.66
C ASP A 231 16.53 5.27 1.90
N GLY A 232 15.77 4.40 1.21
CA GLY A 232 15.80 2.95 1.38
C GLY A 232 15.38 2.45 2.77
N VAL A 233 14.84 3.34 3.61
CA VAL A 233 14.46 3.10 5.01
C VAL A 233 12.97 3.24 5.21
N THR A 234 12.35 4.24 4.60
CA THR A 234 10.92 4.54 4.71
C THR A 234 10.14 3.71 3.71
N LEU A 235 9.21 2.90 4.21
CA LEU A 235 8.34 2.01 3.44
C LEU A 235 6.89 2.46 3.59
N TYR A 236 6.20 2.67 2.46
CA TYR A 236 4.75 2.72 2.37
C TYR A 236 4.24 1.40 1.82
N TYR A 237 3.11 0.93 2.32
CA TYR A 237 2.43 -0.26 1.84
C TYR A 237 0.96 -0.23 2.23
N ALA A 238 0.15 -1.11 1.70
CA ALA A 238 -1.25 -1.26 2.09
C ALA A 238 -1.46 -2.54 2.91
N ASN A 239 -2.38 -2.46 3.88
CA ASN A 239 -2.81 -3.60 4.70
C ASN A 239 -4.31 -3.50 4.98
N ASP A 240 -5.01 -4.66 5.03
CA ASP A 240 -6.45 -4.75 5.28
C ASP A 240 -6.80 -5.35 6.65
N GLY A 241 -5.84 -5.37 7.56
CA GLY A 241 -6.00 -5.93 8.91
C GLY A 241 -6.78 -5.03 9.87
N ASP A 242 -6.66 -5.34 11.15
CA ASP A 242 -7.47 -4.76 12.24
C ASP A 242 -7.28 -3.24 12.43
N GLU A 243 -6.16 -2.68 11.98
CA GLU A 243 -5.89 -1.24 12.06
C GLU A 243 -6.31 -0.47 10.80
N SER A 244 -7.06 -1.11 9.89
CA SER A 244 -7.62 -0.50 8.68
C SER A 244 -9.09 -0.15 8.86
N ILE A 245 -9.52 0.99 8.31
CA ILE A 245 -10.92 1.44 8.36
C ILE A 245 -11.72 1.02 7.12
N GLY A 246 -11.02 0.81 5.99
CA GLY A 246 -11.62 0.31 4.75
C GLY A 246 -11.38 -1.16 4.52
N GLY A 247 -11.04 -1.52 3.29
CA GLY A 247 -10.32 -2.73 2.96
C GLY A 247 -8.83 -2.46 3.15
N TYR A 248 -8.07 -2.29 2.07
CA TYR A 248 -6.70 -1.82 2.17
C TYR A 248 -6.65 -0.36 2.66
N ASP A 249 -5.87 -0.13 3.70
CA ASP A 249 -5.42 1.20 4.13
C ASP A 249 -3.92 1.34 3.90
N ILE A 250 -3.44 2.55 3.69
CA ILE A 250 -2.02 2.86 3.52
C ILE A 250 -1.37 3.04 4.88
N PHE A 251 -0.24 2.34 5.06
CA PHE A 251 0.60 2.41 6.25
C PHE A 251 2.00 2.90 5.90
N ILE A 252 2.67 3.48 6.87
CA ILE A 252 4.08 3.84 6.83
C ILE A 252 4.84 3.10 7.92
N SER A 253 6.01 2.56 7.58
CA SER A 253 6.96 2.03 8.55
C SER A 253 8.38 2.46 8.17
N ARG A 254 9.31 2.32 9.10
CA ARG A 254 10.73 2.63 8.89
C ARG A 254 11.59 1.45 9.33
N LYS A 255 12.63 1.19 8.55
CA LYS A 255 13.61 0.15 8.87
C LYS A 255 14.47 0.60 10.06
N GLY A 256 14.45 -0.19 11.14
CA GLY A 256 15.32 -0.06 12.30
C GLY A 256 16.48 -1.06 12.25
N GLU A 257 17.17 -1.23 13.38
CA GLU A 257 18.31 -2.16 13.48
C GLU A 257 17.89 -3.64 13.35
N ASP A 258 16.76 -4.01 13.95
CA ASP A 258 16.26 -5.39 14.02
C ASP A 258 15.13 -5.70 13.02
N GLY A 259 14.84 -4.81 12.07
CA GLY A 259 13.76 -4.91 11.11
C GLY A 259 12.88 -3.67 11.09
N PHE A 260 11.73 -3.76 10.43
CA PHE A 260 10.79 -2.65 10.35
C PHE A 260 10.10 -2.40 11.70
N LEU A 261 9.96 -1.13 12.04
CA LEU A 261 9.25 -0.67 13.23
C LEU A 261 7.74 -0.91 13.07
N GLN A 262 7.01 -0.80 14.20
CA GLN A 262 5.54 -0.86 14.19
C GLN A 262 4.98 0.14 13.17
N PRO A 263 4.19 -0.31 12.20
CA PRO A 263 3.62 0.55 11.17
C PRO A 263 2.59 1.51 11.76
N GLN A 264 2.41 2.61 11.08
CA GLN A 264 1.39 3.60 11.42
C GLN A 264 0.45 3.79 10.23
N ASN A 265 -0.85 3.66 10.47
CA ASN A 265 -1.85 4.05 9.50
C ASN A 265 -1.72 5.56 9.23
N ILE A 266 -1.58 5.96 7.96
CA ILE A 266 -1.35 7.38 7.63
C ILE A 266 -2.60 8.24 7.78
N GLY A 267 -3.78 7.64 7.94
CA GLY A 267 -5.03 8.30 8.26
C GLY A 267 -5.67 9.06 7.10
N MET A 268 -6.67 9.87 7.45
CA MET A 268 -7.42 10.69 6.49
C MET A 268 -6.63 11.93 6.07
N PRO A 269 -6.76 12.37 4.80
CA PRO A 269 -7.71 11.94 3.79
C PRO A 269 -7.20 10.82 2.88
N TYR A 270 -5.97 10.30 3.09
CA TYR A 270 -5.43 9.22 2.26
C TYR A 270 -6.30 7.97 2.38
N ASN A 271 -6.49 7.50 3.63
CA ASN A 271 -7.31 6.35 3.94
C ASN A 271 -8.80 6.73 4.13
N SER A 272 -9.67 5.83 3.71
CA SER A 272 -11.12 6.01 3.64
C SER A 272 -11.83 4.70 4.02
N PRO A 273 -13.16 4.67 4.17
CA PRO A 273 -13.94 3.44 4.34
C PRO A 273 -13.90 2.47 3.14
N TYR A 274 -12.97 2.62 2.21
CA TYR A 274 -12.81 1.87 0.97
C TYR A 274 -11.37 1.38 0.83
N ASP A 275 -11.00 0.80 -0.31
CA ASP A 275 -9.62 0.43 -0.60
C ASP A 275 -8.78 1.66 -0.96
N ASP A 276 -7.73 1.89 -0.19
CA ASP A 276 -6.73 2.94 -0.44
C ASP A 276 -5.34 2.30 -0.44
N TYR A 277 -4.60 2.41 -1.55
CA TYR A 277 -3.37 1.66 -1.73
C TYR A 277 -2.39 2.32 -2.70
N MET A 278 -1.23 1.73 -2.84
CA MET A 278 -0.16 2.13 -3.77
C MET A 278 0.20 3.61 -3.65
N LEU A 279 0.57 4.05 -2.44
CA LEU A 279 1.15 5.36 -2.28
C LEU A 279 2.60 5.33 -2.76
N ALA A 280 2.93 6.22 -3.69
CA ALA A 280 4.27 6.42 -4.20
C ALA A 280 4.60 7.92 -4.21
N ILE A 281 5.85 8.26 -3.92
CA ILE A 281 6.33 9.65 -3.89
C ILE A 281 7.60 9.75 -4.73
N ASP A 282 7.57 10.60 -5.72
CA ASP A 282 8.74 10.98 -6.49
C ASP A 282 9.38 12.22 -5.86
N GLU A 283 10.49 12.01 -5.14
CA GLU A 283 11.21 13.07 -4.44
C GLU A 283 11.90 14.06 -5.38
N VAL A 284 12.14 13.67 -6.63
CA VAL A 284 12.75 14.55 -7.65
C VAL A 284 11.75 15.58 -8.14
N THR A 285 10.52 15.15 -8.44
CA THR A 285 9.45 16.05 -8.89
C THR A 285 8.69 16.70 -7.73
N GLY A 286 8.77 16.12 -6.53
CA GLY A 286 7.99 16.57 -5.39
C GLY A 286 6.50 16.25 -5.54
N VAL A 287 6.15 15.16 -6.24
CA VAL A 287 4.76 14.72 -6.44
C VAL A 287 4.58 13.30 -5.92
N GLY A 288 3.44 13.05 -5.32
CA GLY A 288 3.01 11.73 -4.90
C GLY A 288 1.72 11.31 -5.59
N TRP A 289 1.47 10.01 -5.57
CA TRP A 289 0.26 9.36 -6.08
C TRP A 289 -0.26 8.37 -5.06
N TRP A 290 -1.56 8.16 -5.03
CA TRP A 290 -2.15 6.97 -4.42
C TRP A 290 -3.44 6.58 -5.14
N ALA A 291 -3.77 5.30 -5.10
CA ALA A 291 -4.96 4.71 -5.69
C ALA A 291 -6.07 4.56 -4.65
N THR A 292 -7.32 4.75 -5.07
CA THR A 292 -8.49 4.55 -4.22
C THR A 292 -9.71 4.15 -5.04
N ASP A 293 -10.56 3.29 -4.47
CA ASP A 293 -11.87 2.95 -5.06
C ASP A 293 -13.06 3.64 -4.37
N ARG A 294 -12.78 4.66 -3.53
CA ARG A 294 -13.81 5.43 -2.78
C ARG A 294 -14.92 6.00 -3.64
N ASN A 295 -14.67 6.22 -4.93
CA ASN A 295 -15.66 6.74 -5.86
C ASN A 295 -16.59 5.66 -6.43
N ARG A 296 -16.36 4.38 -6.11
CA ARG A 296 -17.20 3.22 -6.46
C ARG A 296 -17.55 3.15 -7.96
N LEU A 297 -16.53 3.22 -8.80
CA LEU A 297 -16.67 3.27 -10.26
C LEU A 297 -16.60 1.88 -10.93
N GLY A 298 -16.93 0.81 -10.21
CA GLY A 298 -16.86 -0.57 -10.70
C GLY A 298 -15.43 -1.03 -10.91
N ASP A 299 -15.08 -1.37 -12.15
CA ASP A 299 -13.71 -1.81 -12.53
C ASP A 299 -12.73 -0.65 -12.68
N MET A 300 -13.17 0.58 -12.43
CA MET A 300 -12.34 1.78 -12.48
C MET A 300 -11.99 2.26 -11.08
N ILE A 301 -10.80 2.82 -10.92
CA ILE A 301 -10.34 3.45 -9.68
C ILE A 301 -9.85 4.87 -9.93
N THR A 302 -9.74 5.64 -8.87
CA THR A 302 -9.20 7.00 -8.92
C THR A 302 -7.75 7.00 -8.44
N ILE A 303 -6.87 7.64 -9.19
CA ILE A 303 -5.51 7.98 -8.77
C ILE A 303 -5.49 9.47 -8.47
N TYR A 304 -5.19 9.83 -7.24
CA TYR A 304 -4.91 11.21 -6.87
C TYR A 304 -3.42 11.51 -7.01
N LYS A 305 -3.10 12.72 -7.51
CA LYS A 305 -1.75 13.29 -7.51
C LYS A 305 -1.69 14.40 -6.47
N PHE A 306 -0.69 14.38 -5.61
CA PHE A 306 -0.61 15.33 -4.49
C PHE A 306 0.82 15.83 -4.27
N ILE A 307 0.95 16.94 -3.56
CA ILE A 307 2.24 17.47 -3.12
C ILE A 307 2.51 16.94 -1.71
N PRO A 308 3.53 16.09 -1.53
CA PRO A 308 3.95 15.61 -0.22
C PRO A 308 4.43 16.76 0.67
N SER A 309 4.21 16.64 1.98
CA SER A 309 4.72 17.56 2.98
C SER A 309 5.66 16.83 3.94
N ASP A 310 6.79 17.46 4.27
CA ASP A 310 7.74 16.91 5.25
C ASP A 310 7.16 16.87 6.67
N LEU A 311 6.18 17.74 6.93
CA LEU A 311 5.54 17.85 8.23
C LEU A 311 4.03 17.67 8.09
N ARG A 312 3.50 16.72 8.88
CA ARG A 312 2.05 16.55 8.99
C ARG A 312 1.42 17.79 9.56
N ASN A 313 0.45 18.36 8.85
CA ASN A 313 -0.34 19.51 9.27
C ASN A 313 -1.82 19.15 9.20
N ASN A 314 -2.50 19.07 10.33
CA ASN A 314 -3.90 18.67 10.38
C ASN A 314 -4.83 19.88 10.34
N TYR A 315 -6.05 19.66 9.85
CA TYR A 315 -7.14 20.59 10.05
C TYR A 315 -7.51 20.64 11.55
N PRO A 316 -8.02 21.78 12.08
CA PRO A 316 -8.66 21.81 13.37
C PRO A 316 -9.86 20.85 13.43
N VAL A 317 -10.14 20.29 14.61
CA VAL A 317 -11.27 19.34 14.78
C VAL A 317 -12.62 20.02 14.52
N ASP A 318 -12.72 21.34 14.78
CA ASP A 318 -13.89 22.17 14.52
C ASP A 318 -13.88 22.85 13.14
N GLU A 319 -13.02 22.41 12.22
CA GLU A 319 -12.95 22.92 10.85
C GLU A 319 -14.27 22.73 10.13
N GLU A 320 -14.81 23.79 9.55
CA GLU A 320 -16.04 23.73 8.76
C GLU A 320 -15.82 22.83 7.51
N GLY A 321 -16.72 21.87 7.32
CA GLY A 321 -16.63 20.92 6.22
C GLY A 321 -15.52 19.89 6.37
N LEU A 322 -15.05 19.57 7.58
CA LEU A 322 -13.99 18.59 7.83
C LEU A 322 -14.28 17.23 7.17
N VAL A 323 -15.53 16.76 7.24
CA VAL A 323 -15.98 15.53 6.57
C VAL A 323 -15.78 15.61 5.05
N ALA A 324 -16.15 16.72 4.42
CA ALA A 324 -15.96 16.92 2.98
C ALA A 324 -14.48 16.91 2.59
N LYS A 325 -13.61 17.43 3.47
CA LYS A 325 -12.15 17.39 3.29
C LYS A 325 -11.61 15.96 3.42
N ALA A 326 -12.09 15.20 4.41
CA ALA A 326 -11.74 13.79 4.57
C ALA A 326 -12.18 12.91 3.39
N MET A 327 -13.38 13.18 2.85
CA MET A 327 -13.95 12.49 1.69
C MET A 327 -13.30 12.90 0.36
N ILE A 328 -12.61 14.04 0.31
CA ILE A 328 -12.12 14.67 -0.93
C ILE A 328 -13.27 14.90 -1.93
N THR A 329 -14.36 15.51 -1.47
CA THR A 329 -15.52 15.77 -2.33
C THR A 329 -15.20 16.71 -3.50
N ASP A 330 -14.23 17.60 -3.31
CA ASP A 330 -13.64 18.44 -4.35
C ASP A 330 -12.14 18.63 -4.05
N TYR A 331 -11.28 17.97 -4.80
CA TYR A 331 -9.83 18.05 -4.58
C TYR A 331 -9.27 19.45 -4.84
N ARG A 332 -9.90 20.25 -5.73
CA ARG A 332 -9.47 21.64 -5.99
C ARG A 332 -9.66 22.55 -4.76
N SER A 333 -10.55 22.18 -3.85
CA SER A 333 -10.69 22.90 -2.58
C SER A 333 -9.45 22.80 -1.67
N THR A 334 -8.51 21.89 -1.99
CA THR A 334 -7.23 21.77 -1.28
C THR A 334 -6.17 22.75 -1.76
N TRP A 335 -6.42 23.46 -2.88
CA TRP A 335 -5.43 24.36 -3.48
C TRP A 335 -5.29 25.65 -2.65
N GLU A 336 -4.07 26.16 -2.62
CA GLU A 336 -3.83 27.51 -2.11
C GLU A 336 -4.40 28.56 -3.07
N GLU A 337 -4.94 29.63 -2.53
CA GLU A 337 -5.54 30.70 -3.34
C GLU A 337 -4.53 31.29 -4.32
N GLY A 338 -4.91 31.33 -5.61
CA GLY A 338 -4.08 31.88 -6.68
C GLY A 338 -2.96 30.97 -7.17
N LYS A 339 -2.84 29.73 -6.67
CA LYS A 339 -1.89 28.74 -7.23
C LYS A 339 -2.50 27.97 -8.40
N ASP A 340 -1.66 27.72 -9.40
CA ASP A 340 -1.90 26.86 -10.56
C ASP A 340 -0.79 25.79 -10.62
N TYR A 341 -1.18 24.56 -10.90
CA TYR A 341 -0.29 23.40 -10.95
C TYR A 341 -0.13 22.85 -12.38
N SER A 342 -0.60 23.58 -13.39
CA SER A 342 -0.60 23.14 -14.79
C SER A 342 0.82 22.85 -15.30
N ASP A 343 1.78 23.72 -15.02
CA ASP A 343 3.17 23.54 -15.43
C ASP A 343 3.81 22.30 -14.81
N LEU A 344 3.49 22.02 -13.53
CA LEU A 344 3.97 20.83 -12.83
C LEU A 344 3.36 19.56 -13.42
N LEU A 345 2.07 19.59 -13.74
CA LEU A 345 1.36 18.45 -14.35
C LEU A 345 1.89 18.18 -15.78
N GLU A 346 2.18 19.22 -16.54
CA GLU A 346 2.81 19.10 -17.87
C GLU A 346 4.19 18.45 -17.76
N ALA A 347 5.03 18.93 -16.84
CA ALA A 347 6.36 18.37 -16.60
C ALA A 347 6.31 16.88 -16.20
N ILE A 348 5.34 16.47 -15.35
CA ILE A 348 5.15 15.07 -14.96
C ILE A 348 4.74 14.21 -16.18
N ASN A 349 3.85 14.72 -17.03
CA ASN A 349 3.39 13.99 -18.21
C ASN A 349 4.49 13.76 -19.25
N GLU A 350 5.54 14.56 -19.24
CA GLU A 350 6.73 14.41 -20.09
C GLU A 350 7.73 13.37 -19.55
N ILE A 351 7.59 12.91 -18.33
CA ILE A 351 8.47 11.89 -17.74
C ILE A 351 8.30 10.58 -18.50
N ASP A 352 9.41 10.03 -18.96
CA ASP A 352 9.50 8.67 -19.47
C ASP A 352 9.98 7.74 -18.34
N PRO A 353 9.08 6.96 -17.72
CA PRO A 353 9.45 6.07 -16.63
C PRO A 353 10.36 4.92 -17.07
N ASP A 354 10.40 4.60 -18.37
CA ASP A 354 11.26 3.57 -18.96
C ASP A 354 12.64 4.09 -19.36
N LYS A 355 12.89 5.39 -19.19
CA LYS A 355 14.20 5.96 -19.46
C LYS A 355 15.25 5.26 -18.61
N LYS A 356 16.13 4.51 -19.26
CA LYS A 356 17.25 3.89 -18.56
C LYS A 356 18.13 4.99 -17.99
N VAL A 357 18.14 5.15 -16.68
CA VAL A 357 19.17 5.90 -15.99
C VAL A 357 20.48 5.19 -16.31
N LYS A 358 21.48 5.96 -16.69
CA LYS A 358 22.83 5.45 -16.81
C LYS A 358 23.23 5.08 -15.37
N VAL A 359 23.09 3.80 -15.02
CA VAL A 359 23.52 3.30 -13.71
C VAL A 359 25.01 3.56 -13.64
N ASP A 360 25.43 4.27 -12.61
CA ASP A 360 26.86 4.46 -12.34
C ASP A 360 27.53 3.09 -12.21
N ASP A 361 28.60 2.84 -12.97
CA ASP A 361 29.35 1.60 -12.88
C ASP A 361 29.90 1.42 -11.44
N PHE A 362 30.19 2.54 -10.80
CA PHE A 362 30.66 2.68 -9.41
C PHE A 362 30.59 4.15 -9.01
N ARG A 363 30.88 4.46 -7.77
CA ARG A 363 31.07 5.82 -7.27
C ARG A 363 32.39 5.92 -6.53
N PHE A 364 33.35 6.63 -7.13
CA PHE A 364 34.70 6.76 -6.59
C PHE A 364 35.09 8.23 -6.47
N ALA A 365 35.41 8.67 -5.25
CA ALA A 365 35.79 10.06 -4.98
C ALA A 365 37.31 10.25 -5.09
N LEU A 366 37.70 11.24 -5.86
CA LEU A 366 39.07 11.69 -6.02
C LEU A 366 39.33 12.99 -5.26
N PRO A 367 40.59 13.29 -4.89
CA PRO A 367 40.93 14.57 -4.29
C PRO A 367 40.51 15.77 -5.17
N GLY A 368 40.09 16.86 -4.52
CA GLY A 368 39.58 18.04 -5.21
C GLY A 368 38.09 17.97 -5.55
N GLY A 369 37.33 17.05 -4.96
CA GLY A 369 35.86 16.95 -5.10
C GLY A 369 35.39 16.31 -6.41
N ARG A 370 36.30 15.73 -7.18
CA ARG A 370 35.95 14.97 -8.40
C ARG A 370 35.34 13.61 -8.01
N ILE A 371 34.23 13.25 -8.65
CA ILE A 371 33.59 11.94 -8.47
C ILE A 371 33.57 11.24 -9.83
N TYR A 372 34.14 10.06 -9.90
CA TYR A 372 34.08 9.17 -11.06
C TYR A 372 32.96 8.17 -10.88
N THR A 373 32.15 7.99 -11.93
CA THR A 373 30.97 7.10 -11.91
C THR A 373 30.98 6.10 -13.05
N SER A 374 31.91 6.28 -14.02
CA SER A 374 32.00 5.47 -15.21
C SER A 374 33.45 5.12 -15.52
N TRP A 375 33.67 3.99 -16.20
CA TRP A 375 34.97 3.57 -16.70
C TRP A 375 35.61 4.57 -17.67
N ASP A 376 34.78 5.40 -18.32
CA ASP A 376 35.24 6.40 -19.27
C ASP A 376 35.77 7.68 -18.60
N ASP A 377 35.55 7.85 -17.29
CA ASP A 377 36.03 8.99 -16.51
C ASP A 377 37.54 8.93 -16.29
N PHE A 378 38.15 7.71 -16.36
CA PHE A 378 39.59 7.54 -16.16
C PHE A 378 40.41 7.97 -17.35
N LYS A 379 41.41 8.80 -17.08
CA LYS A 379 42.41 9.25 -18.06
C LYS A 379 43.61 8.30 -18.11
N SER A 380 43.94 7.67 -16.98
CA SER A 380 45.05 6.76 -16.86
C SER A 380 44.59 5.30 -17.04
N PRO A 381 45.12 4.58 -18.05
CA PRO A 381 44.82 3.14 -18.21
C PRO A 381 45.21 2.32 -16.95
N ARG A 382 46.27 2.75 -16.26
CA ARG A 382 46.71 2.07 -15.03
C ARG A 382 45.72 2.31 -13.87
N ALA A 383 45.18 3.53 -13.75
CA ALA A 383 44.16 3.82 -12.76
C ALA A 383 42.87 3.01 -13.01
N LYS A 384 42.47 2.87 -14.27
CA LYS A 384 41.35 2.03 -14.68
C LYS A 384 41.52 0.57 -14.29
N GLU A 385 42.69 -0.01 -14.58
CA GLU A 385 43.03 -1.40 -14.19
C GLU A 385 43.00 -1.59 -12.67
N LEU A 386 43.52 -0.64 -11.90
CA LEU A 386 43.49 -0.67 -10.44
C LEU A 386 42.05 -0.50 -9.89
N MET A 387 41.24 0.29 -10.57
CA MET A 387 39.84 0.46 -10.21
C MET A 387 39.02 -0.81 -10.47
N GLU A 388 39.29 -1.56 -11.54
CA GLU A 388 38.68 -2.87 -11.76
C GLU A 388 38.97 -3.84 -10.60
N GLN A 389 40.24 -3.87 -10.12
CA GLN A 389 40.61 -4.65 -8.95
C GLN A 389 39.94 -4.15 -7.66
N TYR A 390 39.79 -2.84 -7.52
CA TYR A 390 39.09 -2.25 -6.39
C TYR A 390 37.61 -2.66 -6.38
N VAL A 391 36.90 -2.53 -7.47
CA VAL A 391 35.45 -2.88 -7.60
C VAL A 391 35.24 -4.36 -7.33
N GLU A 392 36.09 -5.24 -7.85
CA GLU A 392 35.99 -6.70 -7.56
C GLU A 392 36.25 -7.00 -6.07
N SER A 393 37.26 -6.35 -5.49
CA SER A 393 37.55 -6.50 -4.07
C SER A 393 36.45 -5.96 -3.16
N ASP A 394 35.81 -4.85 -3.54
CA ASP A 394 34.68 -4.22 -2.83
C ASP A 394 33.44 -5.13 -2.86
N LYS A 395 33.15 -5.74 -4.00
CA LYS A 395 32.09 -6.76 -4.12
C LYS A 395 32.32 -7.93 -3.15
N ASN A 396 33.52 -8.51 -3.18
CA ASN A 396 33.90 -9.62 -2.28
C ASN A 396 33.80 -9.21 -0.80
N PHE A 397 34.13 -7.97 -0.48
CA PHE A 397 34.00 -7.42 0.87
C PHE A 397 32.53 -7.29 1.29
N ALA A 398 31.66 -6.77 0.43
CA ALA A 398 30.22 -6.66 0.67
C ALA A 398 29.56 -8.03 0.89
N ASP A 399 29.94 -9.06 0.10
CA ASP A 399 29.47 -10.44 0.30
C ASP A 399 29.84 -11.01 1.66
N LYS A 400 31.08 -10.76 2.08
CA LYS A 400 31.54 -11.21 3.40
C LYS A 400 30.79 -10.51 4.53
N LEU A 401 30.47 -9.21 4.39
CA LEU A 401 29.66 -8.46 5.36
C LEU A 401 28.23 -9.04 5.44
N SER A 402 27.60 -9.33 4.31
CA SER A 402 26.26 -9.94 4.26
C SER A 402 26.27 -11.33 4.90
N LYS A 403 27.31 -12.15 4.61
CA LYS A 403 27.48 -13.47 5.21
C LYS A 403 27.70 -13.39 6.72
N LEU A 404 28.47 -12.38 7.18
CA LEU A 404 28.71 -12.15 8.60
C LEU A 404 27.41 -11.79 9.32
N ALA A 405 26.59 -10.95 8.74
CA ALA A 405 25.28 -10.59 9.28
C ALA A 405 24.39 -11.83 9.47
N ARG A 406 24.29 -12.68 8.43
CA ARG A 406 23.53 -13.95 8.51
C ARG A 406 24.06 -14.92 9.58
N LEU A 407 25.38 -15.04 9.72
CA LEU A 407 25.98 -15.90 10.74
C LEU A 407 25.72 -15.37 12.16
N ARG A 408 25.73 -14.05 12.34
CA ARG A 408 25.40 -13.41 13.62
C ARG A 408 23.93 -13.61 13.98
N ASP A 409 23.02 -13.52 13.03
CA ASP A 409 21.60 -13.79 13.25
C ASP A 409 21.35 -15.27 13.61
N ASN A 410 22.01 -16.20 12.93
CA ASN A 410 21.95 -17.62 13.27
C ASN A 410 22.48 -17.89 14.69
N TYR A 411 23.57 -17.21 15.09
CA TYR A 411 24.12 -17.32 16.43
C TYR A 411 23.14 -16.78 17.50
N ARG A 412 22.50 -15.63 17.25
CA ARG A 412 21.46 -15.08 18.14
C ARG A 412 20.28 -16.04 18.31
N ASN A 413 19.94 -16.77 17.24
CA ASN A 413 18.84 -17.77 17.23
C ASN A 413 19.26 -19.12 17.83
N GLY A 414 20.39 -19.19 18.52
CA GLY A 414 20.82 -20.36 19.32
C GLY A 414 21.80 -21.32 18.64
N ASN A 415 22.24 -21.03 17.40
CA ASN A 415 23.27 -21.84 16.73
C ASN A 415 24.68 -21.41 17.17
N THR A 416 25.14 -21.95 18.28
CA THR A 416 26.44 -21.62 18.86
C THR A 416 27.66 -22.12 18.04
N GLU A 417 27.45 -23.08 17.10
CA GLU A 417 28.49 -23.57 16.20
C GLU A 417 28.97 -22.49 15.20
N ALA A 418 28.13 -21.46 14.95
CA ALA A 418 28.50 -20.34 14.07
C ALA A 418 29.65 -19.46 14.61
N SER A 419 29.98 -19.54 15.90
CA SER A 419 30.94 -18.62 16.54
C SER A 419 32.33 -18.67 15.90
N ALA A 420 32.86 -19.85 15.60
CA ALA A 420 34.16 -20.01 14.94
C ALA A 420 34.20 -19.43 13.53
N ALA A 421 33.08 -19.60 12.76
CA ALA A 421 32.90 -19.04 11.44
C ALA A 421 32.84 -17.51 11.47
N ILE A 422 32.13 -16.94 12.44
CA ILE A 422 32.03 -15.49 12.67
C ILE A 422 33.45 -14.90 12.90
N LEU A 423 34.21 -15.41 13.84
CA LEU A 423 35.56 -14.92 14.15
C LEU A 423 36.52 -15.03 12.95
N LYS A 424 36.40 -16.12 12.15
CA LYS A 424 37.21 -16.29 10.95
C LYS A 424 36.85 -15.24 9.90
N LEU A 425 35.57 -15.00 9.71
CA LEU A 425 35.06 -14.06 8.69
C LEU A 425 35.38 -12.61 9.07
N GLU A 426 35.33 -12.25 10.37
CA GLU A 426 35.71 -10.94 10.87
C GLU A 426 37.17 -10.61 10.56
N LYS A 427 38.07 -11.57 10.78
CA LYS A 427 39.50 -11.42 10.43
C LYS A 427 39.69 -11.22 8.90
N GLN A 428 38.95 -11.93 8.07
CA GLN A 428 39.01 -11.74 6.63
C GLN A 428 38.50 -10.36 6.22
N ILE A 429 37.40 -9.88 6.79
CA ILE A 429 36.84 -8.56 6.56
C ILE A 429 37.83 -7.44 6.93
N ASP A 430 38.57 -7.58 8.05
CA ASP A 430 39.58 -6.59 8.42
C ASP A 430 40.77 -6.56 7.46
N ALA A 431 41.21 -7.72 6.96
CA ALA A 431 42.22 -7.81 5.92
C ALA A 431 41.75 -7.20 4.58
N ASP A 432 40.52 -7.48 4.17
CA ASP A 432 39.93 -6.92 2.94
C ASP A 432 39.78 -5.39 3.04
N ARG A 433 39.38 -4.86 4.20
CA ARG A 433 39.27 -3.42 4.42
C ARG A 433 40.64 -2.73 4.24
N THR A 434 41.72 -3.36 4.69
CA THR A 434 43.07 -2.86 4.50
C THR A 434 43.48 -2.88 3.02
N THR A 435 43.11 -3.96 2.30
CA THR A 435 43.40 -4.11 0.88
C THR A 435 42.62 -3.07 0.06
N LEU A 436 41.35 -2.87 0.32
CA LEU A 436 40.53 -1.85 -0.35
C LEU A 436 41.10 -0.45 -0.16
N ARG A 437 41.51 -0.10 1.06
CA ARG A 437 42.13 1.20 1.33
C ARG A 437 43.42 1.41 0.53
N LYS A 438 44.21 0.34 0.40
CA LYS A 438 45.47 0.37 -0.36
C LYS A 438 45.17 0.55 -1.86
N LEU A 439 44.25 -0.22 -2.43
CA LEU A 439 43.82 -0.12 -3.83
C LEU A 439 43.28 1.26 -4.14
N ALA A 440 42.40 1.83 -3.29
CA ALA A 440 41.86 3.16 -3.45
C ALA A 440 42.97 4.22 -3.54
N ASN A 441 43.99 4.16 -2.68
CA ASN A 441 45.14 5.06 -2.69
C ASN A 441 45.99 4.89 -3.96
N GLU A 442 46.14 3.65 -4.45
CA GLU A 442 46.86 3.36 -5.70
C GLU A 442 46.12 3.90 -6.92
N VAL A 443 44.78 3.77 -6.98
CA VAL A 443 43.94 4.38 -8.02
C VAL A 443 44.13 5.89 -8.05
N ILE A 444 44.02 6.55 -6.87
CA ILE A 444 44.20 8.00 -6.74
C ILE A 444 45.58 8.45 -7.25
N LYS A 445 46.64 7.71 -6.89
CA LYS A 445 48.02 8.03 -7.31
C LYS A 445 48.24 7.82 -8.81
N ALA A 446 47.60 6.82 -9.39
CA ALA A 446 47.75 6.52 -10.81
C ALA A 446 46.93 7.46 -11.70
N GLU A 447 45.89 8.10 -11.16
CA GLU A 447 45.01 9.03 -11.92
C GLU A 447 45.46 10.50 -11.81
N ASN A 448 46.24 10.87 -10.79
CA ASN A 448 46.81 12.20 -10.62
C ASN A 448 48.20 12.31 -11.19
#